data_4f3cc15d055cca846e3835b3059302a3
#
_entry.id   4f3cc15d055cca846e3835b3059302a3
#
_cell.length_a   1.000
_cell.length_b   1.000
_cell.length_c   1.000
_cell.angle_alpha   90.00
_cell.angle_beta   90.00
_cell.angle_gamma   90.00
#
_symmetry.space_group_name_H-M   'P 1'
#
loop_
_entity.id
_entity.type
_entity.pdbx_description
1 polymer ?
#
loop_
_entity_poly.entity_id
_entity_poly.type
_entity_poly.pdbx_seq_one_letter_code
_entity_poly.pdbx_strand_id
1 'polypeptide(L)'
;ESFYLPYATPKLEENMYKSVVRAINNYVDHNQAEMKNIYMAETEIEIDMGDGIKVNGRIDLVKKVNNDGNEQIAIVDFKTANKRVLESINKEQLKIYALGYQELTGDMADYMEIYQLDSENKAREPITDDVILEVKKDITEAATNIRSNHLPRKCNKDNCSKCHLSYLCLSRTEKRQFGL
;
A
#
# COMPACT_ATOMS: atom_id res chain seq x y z
N GLU A 1 0.56 26.20 -1.06
CA GLU A 1 -0.82 25.85 -1.42
C GLU A 1 -1.52 25.33 -0.18
N SER A 2 -2.66 25.94 0.22
CA SER A 2 -3.44 25.48 1.36
C SER A 2 -4.32 24.32 0.93
N PHE A 3 -4.18 23.18 1.57
CA PHE A 3 -5.10 22.06 1.41
C PHE A 3 -6.47 22.45 1.99
N TYR A 4 -7.47 22.59 1.13
CA TYR A 4 -8.83 22.82 1.56
C TYR A 4 -9.52 21.47 1.85
N LEU A 5 -9.82 21.23 3.13
CA LEU A 5 -10.62 20.09 3.57
C LEU A 5 -12.05 20.59 3.84
N PRO A 6 -13.03 20.35 2.98
CA PRO A 6 -14.35 20.97 3.02
C PRO A 6 -15.18 20.69 4.29
N TYR A 7 -14.76 19.72 5.11
CA TYR A 7 -15.44 19.31 6.35
C TYR A 7 -14.55 19.44 7.60
N ALA A 8 -13.34 19.99 7.48
CA ALA A 8 -12.45 20.14 8.61
C ALA A 8 -12.77 21.45 9.40
N THR A 9 -12.85 21.33 10.71
CA THR A 9 -12.81 22.51 11.55
C THR A 9 -11.37 23.04 11.62
N PRO A 10 -11.13 24.36 11.85
CA PRO A 10 -9.78 24.90 11.98
C PRO A 10 -8.91 24.15 12.99
N LYS A 11 -9.51 23.68 14.09
CA LYS A 11 -8.83 22.88 15.11
C LYS A 11 -8.42 21.50 14.60
N LEU A 12 -9.26 20.86 13.77
CA LEU A 12 -8.93 19.57 13.17
C LEU A 12 -7.78 19.71 12.17
N GLU A 13 -7.83 20.75 11.35
CA GLU A 13 -6.80 21.07 10.36
C GLU A 13 -5.44 21.33 11.04
N GLU A 14 -5.42 22.14 12.09
CA GLU A 14 -4.22 22.40 12.89
C GLU A 14 -3.66 21.12 13.53
N ASN A 15 -4.52 20.25 14.08
CA ASN A 15 -4.10 19.00 14.67
C ASN A 15 -3.53 18.02 13.63
N MET A 16 -4.14 17.94 12.45
CA MET A 16 -3.64 17.13 11.33
C MET A 16 -2.27 17.63 10.88
N TYR A 17 -2.12 18.95 10.68
CA TYR A 17 -0.83 19.54 10.31
C TYR A 17 0.26 19.21 11.34
N LYS A 18 -0.01 19.40 12.63
CA LYS A 18 0.95 19.08 13.70
C LYS A 18 1.32 17.58 13.71
N SER A 19 0.35 16.71 13.45
CA SER A 19 0.60 15.27 13.38
C SER A 19 1.48 14.90 12.20
N VAL A 20 1.24 15.47 11.03
CA VAL A 20 2.05 15.23 9.83
C VAL A 20 3.48 15.74 10.03
N VAL A 21 3.64 16.98 10.51
CA VAL A 21 4.97 17.56 10.77
C VAL A 21 5.75 16.72 11.78
N ARG A 22 5.09 16.27 12.85
CA ARG A 22 5.73 15.39 13.84
C ARG A 22 6.16 14.06 13.23
N ALA A 23 5.29 13.42 12.43
CA ALA A 23 5.59 12.14 11.80
C ALA A 23 6.79 12.25 10.84
N ILE A 24 6.86 13.34 10.05
CA ILE A 24 7.98 13.62 9.15
C ILE A 24 9.27 13.83 9.95
N ASN A 25 9.24 14.68 10.98
CA ASN A 25 10.43 14.97 11.79
C ASN A 25 10.93 13.69 12.47
N ASN A 26 10.05 12.90 13.07
CA ASN A 26 10.43 11.63 13.66
C ASN A 26 11.06 10.68 12.63
N TYR A 27 10.48 10.58 11.43
CA TYR A 27 11.05 9.75 10.38
C TYR A 27 12.46 10.21 10.00
N VAL A 28 12.67 11.52 9.81
CA VAL A 28 13.97 12.09 9.45
C VAL A 28 14.99 11.83 10.56
N ASP A 29 14.63 12.14 11.81
CA ASP A 29 15.54 11.99 12.96
C ASP A 29 15.99 10.54 13.16
N HIS A 30 15.05 9.59 13.03
CA HIS A 30 15.36 8.16 13.24
C HIS A 30 16.01 7.47 12.04
N ASN A 31 15.86 8.01 10.84
CA ASN A 31 16.38 7.39 9.62
C ASN A 31 17.46 8.23 8.92
N GLN A 32 17.99 9.27 9.57
CA GLN A 32 18.99 10.20 8.98
C GLN A 32 20.18 9.47 8.35
N ALA A 33 20.70 8.45 9.03
CA ALA A 33 21.83 7.65 8.53
C ALA A 33 21.49 6.82 7.28
N GLU A 34 20.20 6.42 7.13
CA GLU A 34 19.71 5.63 6.01
C GLU A 34 19.28 6.49 4.81
N MET A 35 19.07 7.80 5.00
CA MET A 35 18.60 8.69 3.92
C MET A 35 19.55 8.74 2.72
N LYS A 36 20.85 8.60 2.93
CA LYS A 36 21.86 8.52 1.85
C LYS A 36 21.71 7.27 0.98
N ASN A 37 21.00 6.27 1.47
CA ASN A 37 20.78 5.00 0.79
C ASN A 37 19.48 4.98 -0.02
N ILE A 38 18.74 6.09 -0.04
CA ILE A 38 17.54 6.21 -0.88
C ILE A 38 17.97 6.14 -2.33
N TYR A 39 17.40 5.18 -3.05
CA TYR A 39 17.71 4.92 -4.45
C TYR A 39 16.65 5.51 -5.39
N MET A 40 15.36 5.37 -5.03
CA MET A 40 14.23 5.96 -5.76
C MET A 40 13.18 6.46 -4.75
N ALA A 41 12.46 7.52 -5.11
CA ALA A 41 11.34 8.03 -4.32
C ALA A 41 10.22 8.49 -5.26
N GLU A 42 8.97 8.25 -4.89
CA GLU A 42 7.77 8.63 -5.66
C GLU A 42 7.86 8.19 -7.13
N THR A 43 8.37 6.97 -7.37
CA THR A 43 8.68 6.47 -8.71
C THR A 43 7.45 5.83 -9.34
N GLU A 44 7.03 6.35 -10.48
CA GLU A 44 5.95 5.79 -11.26
C GLU A 44 6.36 4.46 -11.90
N ILE A 45 5.46 3.49 -11.86
CA ILE A 45 5.59 2.18 -12.50
C ILE A 45 4.42 1.92 -13.44
N GLU A 46 4.71 1.33 -14.58
CA GLU A 46 3.73 0.73 -15.48
C GLU A 46 4.12 -0.72 -15.72
N ILE A 47 3.20 -1.64 -15.45
CA ILE A 47 3.37 -3.07 -15.65
C ILE A 47 2.48 -3.47 -16.83
N ASP A 48 3.06 -3.95 -17.93
CA ASP A 48 2.31 -4.49 -19.05
C ASP A 48 2.25 -6.02 -18.95
N MET A 49 1.06 -6.54 -18.63
CA MET A 49 0.81 -7.98 -18.50
C MET A 49 0.44 -8.66 -19.82
N GLY A 50 0.45 -7.90 -20.93
CA GLY A 50 -0.08 -8.38 -22.20
C GLY A 50 -1.61 -8.33 -22.28
N ASP A 51 -2.16 -8.69 -23.43
CA ASP A 51 -3.60 -8.75 -23.71
C ASP A 51 -4.35 -7.44 -23.34
N GLY A 52 -3.65 -6.30 -23.34
CA GLY A 52 -4.22 -4.99 -22.98
C GLY A 52 -4.47 -4.84 -21.47
N ILE A 53 -3.83 -5.61 -20.62
CA ILE A 53 -3.84 -5.46 -19.16
C ILE A 53 -2.65 -4.60 -18.78
N LYS A 54 -2.90 -3.40 -18.24
CA LYS A 54 -1.89 -2.51 -17.70
C LYS A 54 -2.18 -2.18 -16.25
N VAL A 55 -1.15 -2.20 -15.41
CA VAL A 55 -1.23 -1.79 -14.01
C VAL A 55 -0.28 -0.61 -13.81
N ASN A 56 -0.82 0.50 -13.34
CA ASN A 56 -0.05 1.70 -13.03
C ASN A 56 -0.02 1.88 -11.51
N GLY A 57 1.11 2.33 -11.01
CA GLY A 57 1.29 2.62 -9.60
C GLY A 57 2.43 3.60 -9.37
N ARG A 58 2.67 3.91 -8.10
CA ARG A 58 3.78 4.75 -7.68
C ARG A 58 4.38 4.17 -6.40
N ILE A 59 5.64 3.80 -6.48
CA ILE A 59 6.40 3.30 -5.33
C ILE A 59 6.80 4.49 -4.46
N ASP A 60 6.47 4.46 -3.16
CA ASP A 60 6.80 5.56 -2.27
C ASP A 60 8.31 5.72 -2.13
N LEU A 61 9.03 4.62 -1.85
CA LEU A 61 10.47 4.65 -1.63
C LEU A 61 11.13 3.30 -1.98
N VAL A 62 12.29 3.38 -2.63
CA VAL A 62 13.23 2.26 -2.76
C VAL A 62 14.54 2.65 -2.11
N LYS A 63 15.06 1.81 -1.22
CA LYS A 63 16.33 2.07 -0.54
C LYS A 63 17.27 0.87 -0.61
N LYS A 64 18.56 1.18 -0.57
CA LYS A 64 19.61 0.19 -0.37
C LYS A 64 19.78 -0.09 1.11
N VAL A 65 19.88 -1.35 1.46
CA VAL A 65 20.09 -1.81 2.83
C VAL A 65 21.36 -2.64 2.85
N ASN A 66 22.31 -2.26 3.71
CA ASN A 66 23.50 -3.07 3.89
C ASN A 66 23.26 -4.08 5.00
N ASN A 67 23.34 -5.36 4.66
CA ASN A 67 23.19 -6.46 5.60
C ASN A 67 24.47 -7.30 5.57
N ASP A 68 25.32 -7.16 6.59
CA ASP A 68 26.58 -7.87 6.72
C ASP A 68 27.52 -7.79 5.50
N GLY A 69 27.58 -6.62 4.87
CA GLY A 69 28.41 -6.37 3.69
C GLY A 69 27.74 -6.69 2.35
N ASN A 70 26.52 -7.22 2.36
CA ASN A 70 25.70 -7.42 1.17
C ASN A 70 24.72 -6.26 1.00
N GLU A 71 24.77 -5.59 -0.15
CA GLU A 71 23.81 -4.58 -0.52
C GLU A 71 22.50 -5.27 -0.99
N GLN A 72 21.38 -4.89 -0.37
CA GLN A 72 20.05 -5.41 -0.65
C GLN A 72 19.12 -4.26 -0.98
N ILE A 73 18.09 -4.52 -1.77
CA ILE A 73 17.07 -3.55 -2.16
C ILE A 73 15.80 -3.78 -1.36
N ALA A 74 15.30 -2.72 -0.72
CA ALA A 74 14.03 -2.72 -0.01
C ALA A 74 13.06 -1.75 -0.66
N ILE A 75 11.85 -2.23 -0.97
CA ILE A 75 10.71 -1.43 -1.40
C ILE A 75 9.91 -1.07 -0.16
N VAL A 76 9.76 0.22 0.12
CA VAL A 76 9.13 0.73 1.33
C VAL A 76 7.82 1.41 0.99
N ASP A 77 6.78 1.10 1.74
CA ASP A 77 5.48 1.75 1.70
C ASP A 77 5.20 2.42 3.05
N PHE A 78 4.86 3.71 3.03
CA PHE A 78 4.58 4.50 4.21
C PHE A 78 3.11 4.45 4.61
N LYS A 79 2.84 4.20 5.89
CA LYS A 79 1.49 4.17 6.43
C LYS A 79 1.35 5.06 7.66
N THR A 80 0.24 5.82 7.69
CA THR A 80 -0.08 6.77 8.78
C THR A 80 -1.14 6.25 9.74
N ALA A 81 -1.78 5.11 9.48
CA ALA A 81 -2.99 4.72 10.20
C ALA A 81 -2.99 3.35 10.86
N ASN A 82 -3.86 3.26 11.83
CA ASN A 82 -4.17 2.21 12.79
C ASN A 82 -4.12 0.76 12.30
N LYS A 83 -3.57 -0.07 13.15
CA LYS A 83 -3.03 -1.43 13.09
C LYS A 83 -3.87 -2.57 12.50
N ARG A 84 -5.16 -2.48 12.21
CA ARG A 84 -5.98 -3.69 11.92
C ARG A 84 -6.48 -3.86 10.48
N VAL A 85 -6.50 -2.83 9.68
CA VAL A 85 -6.99 -2.91 8.28
C VAL A 85 -5.83 -3.09 7.29
N LEU A 86 -4.61 -2.98 7.79
CA LEU A 86 -3.41 -2.72 6.99
C LEU A 86 -2.69 -3.99 6.51
N GLU A 87 -2.81 -5.13 7.19
CA GLU A 87 -1.89 -6.24 6.95
C GLU A 87 -2.11 -6.94 5.59
N SER A 88 -3.34 -7.15 5.16
CA SER A 88 -3.58 -7.86 3.90
C SER A 88 -3.55 -6.93 2.67
N ILE A 89 -4.19 -5.75 2.75
CA ILE A 89 -4.26 -4.82 1.62
C ILE A 89 -2.88 -4.25 1.28
N ASN A 90 -2.08 -3.97 2.30
CA ASN A 90 -0.73 -3.42 2.10
C ASN A 90 0.25 -4.42 1.50
N LYS A 91 0.09 -5.71 1.83
CA LYS A 91 0.91 -6.76 1.23
C LYS A 91 0.68 -6.87 -0.26
N GLU A 92 -0.57 -6.84 -0.71
CA GLU A 92 -0.90 -6.89 -2.14
C GLU A 92 -0.35 -5.67 -2.90
N GLN A 93 -0.43 -4.48 -2.31
CA GLN A 93 0.17 -3.28 -2.88
C GLN A 93 1.69 -3.41 -3.04
N LEU A 94 2.37 -3.88 -2.00
CA LEU A 94 3.81 -4.07 -2.03
C LEU A 94 4.25 -5.17 -3.01
N LYS A 95 3.48 -6.24 -3.19
CA LYS A 95 3.74 -7.25 -4.20
C LYS A 95 3.65 -6.65 -5.62
N ILE A 96 2.65 -5.79 -5.86
CA ILE A 96 2.53 -5.06 -7.14
C ILE A 96 3.74 -4.13 -7.33
N TYR A 97 4.18 -3.45 -6.29
CA TYR A 97 5.37 -2.60 -6.35
C TYR A 97 6.65 -3.39 -6.63
N ALA A 98 6.77 -4.60 -6.04
CA ALA A 98 7.90 -5.50 -6.31
C ALA A 98 7.94 -5.93 -7.79
N LEU A 99 6.79 -6.29 -8.36
CA LEU A 99 6.68 -6.59 -9.78
C LEU A 99 6.99 -5.36 -10.64
N GLY A 100 6.46 -4.18 -10.28
CA GLY A 100 6.72 -2.93 -11.00
C GLY A 100 8.19 -2.51 -10.96
N TYR A 101 8.86 -2.72 -9.82
CA TYR A 101 10.30 -2.49 -9.70
C TYR A 101 11.08 -3.42 -10.64
N GLN A 102 10.72 -4.71 -10.68
CA GLN A 102 11.35 -5.68 -11.57
C GLN A 102 11.16 -5.30 -13.06
N GLU A 103 9.96 -4.90 -13.47
CA GLU A 103 9.69 -4.45 -14.85
C GLU A 103 10.48 -3.19 -15.21
N LEU A 104 10.65 -2.28 -14.24
CA LEU A 104 11.35 -1.01 -14.45
C LEU A 104 12.88 -1.17 -14.53
N THR A 105 13.46 -2.04 -13.69
CA THR A 105 14.91 -2.15 -13.52
C THR A 105 15.52 -3.39 -14.15
N GLY A 106 14.74 -4.44 -14.38
CA GLY A 106 15.19 -5.77 -14.75
C GLY A 106 15.69 -6.62 -13.57
N ASP A 107 15.79 -6.03 -12.37
CA ASP A 107 16.29 -6.70 -11.17
C ASP A 107 15.16 -6.92 -10.16
N MET A 108 15.24 -7.98 -9.37
CA MET A 108 14.31 -8.26 -8.30
C MET A 108 14.78 -7.57 -7.01
N ALA A 109 13.88 -6.87 -6.33
CA ALA A 109 14.18 -6.35 -4.99
C ALA A 109 14.17 -7.49 -3.97
N ASP A 110 14.92 -7.33 -2.86
CA ASP A 110 15.07 -8.38 -1.85
C ASP A 110 13.92 -8.39 -0.83
N TYR A 111 13.40 -7.21 -0.48
CA TYR A 111 12.41 -7.05 0.58
C TYR A 111 11.29 -6.09 0.25
N MET A 112 10.11 -6.40 0.80
CA MET A 112 9.01 -5.46 1.01
C MET A 112 9.07 -4.96 2.45
N GLU A 113 8.94 -3.65 2.68
CA GLU A 113 8.92 -3.03 4.01
C GLU A 113 7.69 -2.13 4.15
N ILE A 114 6.89 -2.34 5.19
CA ILE A 114 5.88 -1.37 5.63
C ILE A 114 6.49 -0.56 6.77
N TYR A 115 6.50 0.76 6.61
CA TYR A 115 6.92 1.70 7.63
C TYR A 115 5.73 2.46 8.19
N GLN A 116 5.44 2.28 9.48
CA GLN A 116 4.36 2.98 10.17
C GLN A 116 4.89 4.29 10.75
N LEU A 117 4.53 5.41 10.15
CA LEU A 117 5.01 6.75 10.53
C LEU A 117 4.64 7.14 11.98
N ASP A 118 3.45 6.72 12.47
CA ASP A 118 2.99 7.07 13.80
C ASP A 118 3.66 6.29 14.94
N SER A 119 4.08 5.06 14.68
CA SER A 119 4.64 4.16 15.69
C SER A 119 6.09 3.76 15.42
N GLU A 120 6.63 4.21 14.28
CA GLU A 120 8.00 3.91 13.81
C GLU A 120 8.27 2.40 13.65
N ASN A 121 7.21 1.59 13.63
CA ASN A 121 7.32 0.16 13.43
C ASN A 121 7.64 -0.16 11.97
N LYS A 122 8.55 -1.10 11.79
CA LYS A 122 8.93 -1.66 10.49
C LYS A 122 8.52 -3.13 10.45
N ALA A 123 7.84 -3.53 9.39
CA ALA A 123 7.58 -4.93 9.08
C ALA A 123 8.19 -5.24 7.72
N ARG A 124 9.03 -6.27 7.65
CA ARG A 124 9.71 -6.71 6.43
C ARG A 124 9.31 -8.11 6.05
N GLU A 125 9.17 -8.34 4.77
CA GLU A 125 9.01 -9.67 4.18
C GLU A 125 9.91 -9.81 2.95
N PRO A 126 10.52 -10.99 2.73
CA PRO A 126 11.33 -11.21 1.55
C PRO A 126 10.47 -11.24 0.29
N ILE A 127 11.04 -10.79 -0.82
CA ILE A 127 10.47 -10.99 -2.15
C ILE A 127 11.11 -12.24 -2.75
N THR A 128 10.27 -13.14 -3.23
CA THR A 128 10.70 -14.39 -3.88
C THR A 128 10.04 -14.51 -5.25
N ASP A 129 10.55 -15.40 -6.09
CA ASP A 129 9.92 -15.72 -7.38
C ASP A 129 8.45 -16.13 -7.22
N ASP A 130 8.11 -16.85 -6.14
CA ASP A 130 6.73 -17.26 -5.86
C ASP A 130 5.83 -16.04 -5.59
N VAL A 131 6.32 -15.03 -4.91
CA VAL A 131 5.57 -13.76 -4.67
C VAL A 131 5.29 -13.06 -6.00
N ILE A 132 6.28 -13.01 -6.89
CA ILE A 132 6.13 -12.40 -8.21
C ILE A 132 5.13 -13.20 -9.08
N LEU A 133 5.19 -14.53 -9.05
CA LEU A 133 4.25 -15.38 -9.77
C LEU A 133 2.82 -15.24 -9.23
N GLU A 134 2.65 -15.20 -7.92
CA GLU A 134 1.36 -15.00 -7.26
C GLU A 134 0.72 -13.69 -7.69
N VAL A 135 1.43 -12.57 -7.61
CA VAL A 135 0.89 -11.27 -7.99
C VAL A 135 0.53 -11.17 -9.47
N LYS A 136 1.32 -11.77 -10.35
CA LYS A 136 1.00 -11.86 -11.80
C LYS A 136 -0.32 -12.61 -12.02
N LYS A 137 -0.52 -13.73 -11.32
CA LYS A 137 -1.76 -14.49 -11.36
C LYS A 137 -2.94 -13.67 -10.86
N ASP A 138 -2.81 -12.99 -9.73
CA ASP A 138 -3.88 -12.20 -9.11
C ASP A 138 -4.30 -11.02 -9.99
N ILE A 139 -3.35 -10.34 -10.64
CA ILE A 139 -3.62 -9.28 -11.61
C ILE A 139 -4.42 -9.84 -12.79
N THR A 140 -4.00 -10.98 -13.34
CA THR A 140 -4.66 -11.62 -14.49
C THR A 140 -6.08 -12.07 -14.14
N GLU A 141 -6.26 -12.66 -12.96
CA GLU A 141 -7.59 -13.06 -12.46
C GLU A 141 -8.50 -11.85 -12.25
N ALA A 142 -7.99 -10.79 -11.62
CA ALA A 142 -8.74 -9.55 -11.42
C ALA A 142 -9.18 -8.94 -12.77
N ALA A 143 -8.29 -8.86 -13.75
CA ALA A 143 -8.60 -8.34 -15.09
C ALA A 143 -9.66 -9.21 -15.80
N THR A 144 -9.57 -10.54 -15.68
CA THR A 144 -10.53 -11.48 -16.25
C THR A 144 -11.91 -11.28 -15.62
N ASN A 145 -11.97 -11.16 -14.29
CA ASN A 145 -13.20 -10.93 -13.55
C ASN A 145 -13.86 -9.59 -13.94
N ILE A 146 -13.07 -8.53 -14.09
CA ILE A 146 -13.56 -7.22 -14.52
C ILE A 146 -14.12 -7.31 -15.96
N ARG A 147 -13.41 -7.92 -16.90
CA ARG A 147 -13.84 -8.07 -18.30
C ARG A 147 -15.11 -8.91 -18.47
N SER A 148 -15.25 -9.95 -17.66
CA SER A 148 -16.44 -10.79 -17.64
C SER A 148 -17.60 -10.23 -16.81
N ASN A 149 -17.44 -9.04 -16.23
CA ASN A 149 -18.37 -8.44 -15.27
C ASN A 149 -18.70 -9.36 -14.08
N HIS A 150 -17.73 -10.21 -13.70
CA HIS A 150 -17.82 -11.07 -12.54
C HIS A 150 -17.25 -10.36 -11.31
N LEU A 151 -18.09 -9.56 -10.64
CA LEU A 151 -17.70 -8.74 -9.48
C LEU A 151 -18.46 -9.21 -8.22
N PRO A 152 -18.06 -10.35 -7.63
CA PRO A 152 -18.75 -10.90 -6.48
C PRO A 152 -18.65 -9.99 -5.26
N ARG A 153 -19.75 -9.85 -4.52
CA ARG A 153 -19.75 -9.09 -3.27
C ARG A 153 -18.91 -9.78 -2.21
N LYS A 154 -17.97 -9.06 -1.63
CA LYS A 154 -17.18 -9.53 -0.47
C LYS A 154 -17.86 -9.09 0.85
N CYS A 155 -19.07 -9.57 1.08
CA CYS A 155 -19.85 -9.22 2.26
C CYS A 155 -19.34 -9.95 3.51
N ASN A 156 -18.88 -9.17 4.47
CA ASN A 156 -18.66 -9.59 5.85
C ASN A 156 -18.88 -8.38 6.76
N LYS A 157 -18.94 -8.59 8.08
CA LYS A 157 -19.23 -7.52 9.04
C LYS A 157 -18.21 -6.37 8.95
N ASP A 158 -16.94 -6.70 8.85
CA ASP A 158 -15.85 -5.70 8.87
C ASP A 158 -15.84 -4.85 7.59
N ASN A 159 -16.03 -5.45 6.43
CA ASN A 159 -16.11 -4.73 5.16
C ASN A 159 -17.38 -3.89 5.08
N CYS A 160 -18.52 -4.48 5.45
CA CYS A 160 -19.81 -3.82 5.28
C CYS A 160 -20.05 -2.68 6.26
N SER A 161 -19.51 -2.75 7.47
CA SER A 161 -19.60 -1.66 8.46
C SER A 161 -18.89 -0.37 8.02
N LYS A 162 -17.91 -0.48 7.15
CA LYS A 162 -17.11 0.65 6.62
C LYS A 162 -17.51 1.05 5.19
N CYS A 163 -18.40 0.28 4.57
CA CYS A 163 -18.77 0.48 3.18
C CYS A 163 -19.87 1.53 3.03
N HIS A 164 -19.58 2.62 2.34
CA HIS A 164 -20.55 3.67 2.05
C HIS A 164 -21.74 3.20 1.19
N LEU A 165 -21.59 2.07 0.48
CA LEU A 165 -22.65 1.47 -0.33
C LEU A 165 -23.45 0.36 0.39
N SER A 166 -23.15 0.11 1.67
CA SER A 166 -23.80 -0.96 2.45
C SER A 166 -25.32 -0.85 2.46
N TYR A 167 -25.85 0.36 2.48
CA TYR A 167 -27.29 0.63 2.50
C TYR A 167 -28.01 0.21 1.20
N LEU A 168 -27.31 0.22 0.05
CA LEU A 168 -27.81 -0.27 -1.24
C LEU A 168 -27.53 -1.76 -1.44
N CYS A 169 -26.37 -2.21 -0.97
CA CYS A 169 -25.83 -3.53 -1.25
C CYS A 169 -26.45 -4.64 -0.37
N LEU A 170 -26.72 -4.33 0.92
CA LEU A 170 -27.17 -5.31 1.89
C LEU A 170 -28.70 -5.44 1.93
N SER A 171 -29.19 -6.68 1.95
CA SER A 171 -30.58 -6.97 2.30
C SER A 171 -30.89 -6.62 3.76
N ARG A 172 -32.17 -6.51 4.10
CA ARG A 172 -32.62 -6.29 5.50
C ARG A 172 -32.11 -7.38 6.46
N THR A 173 -32.03 -8.61 5.99
CA THR A 173 -31.55 -9.76 6.78
C THR A 173 -30.06 -9.65 7.05
N GLU A 174 -29.27 -9.33 6.02
CA GLU A 174 -27.82 -9.14 6.15
C GLU A 174 -27.49 -7.96 7.07
N LYS A 175 -28.22 -6.84 6.98
CA LYS A 175 -28.07 -5.70 7.89
C LYS A 175 -28.27 -6.11 9.35
N ARG A 176 -29.34 -6.87 9.64
CA ARG A 176 -29.59 -7.38 11.00
C ARG A 176 -28.48 -8.32 11.47
N GLN A 177 -28.02 -9.21 10.59
CA GLN A 177 -26.95 -10.16 10.90
C GLN A 177 -25.63 -9.46 11.24
N PHE A 178 -25.32 -8.34 10.58
CA PHE A 178 -24.09 -7.57 10.82
C PHE A 178 -24.25 -6.49 11.89
N GLY A 179 -25.47 -6.24 12.38
CA GLY A 179 -25.77 -5.21 13.37
C GLY A 179 -25.64 -3.79 12.79
N LEU A 180 -26.06 -3.60 11.52
CA LEU A 180 -26.00 -2.34 10.76
C LEU A 180 -27.40 -1.74 10.58
#